data_23da59a6cdb4cec567b025430c848fe9
#
_entry.id   23da59a6cdb4cec567b025430c848fe9
#
_cell.length_a   1.000
_cell.length_b   1.000
_cell.length_c   1.000
_cell.angle_alpha   90.00
_cell.angle_beta   90.00
_cell.angle_gamma   90.00
#
_symmetry.space_group_name_H-M   'P 1'
#
loop_
_entity.id
_entity.type
_entity.pdbx_description
1 polymer ?
#
loop_
_entity_poly.entity_id
_entity_poly.type
_entity_poly.pdbx_seq_one_letter_code
_entity_poly.pdbx_strand_id
1 'polypeptide(L)'
;HRFLAKLASKLEKPNGLTTMDFEEIPEKLYHFKLSDITGIGQRIEQRLYTARIMDMEALCMASRRNLHRIWGGIEGDRMWYALRGVEVPAVETTRRSIGHSHVLPPHLRTFHGGHATLHRMLQKACLRLRAMDYFTGHLSVGVKFGFEQRWGAETHCFPTQDSVVLGKLLNQ
;
A
#
# COMPACT_ATOMS: atom_id res chain seq x y z
N HIS A 1 -6.76 18.84 -3.38
CA HIS A 1 -7.08 17.47 -2.91
C HIS A 1 -6.14 16.46 -3.56
N ARG A 2 -5.36 15.71 -2.75
CA ARG A 2 -4.27 14.82 -3.22
C ARG A 2 -4.74 13.73 -4.21
N PHE A 3 -5.92 13.18 -3.99
CA PHE A 3 -6.52 12.16 -4.85
C PHE A 3 -6.79 12.72 -6.26
N LEU A 4 -7.47 13.86 -6.34
CA LEU A 4 -7.80 14.50 -7.62
C LEU A 4 -6.56 15.01 -8.35
N ALA A 5 -5.58 15.59 -7.64
CA ALA A 5 -4.32 16.01 -8.25
C ALA A 5 -3.56 14.86 -8.90
N LYS A 6 -3.61 13.66 -8.29
CA LYS A 6 -3.02 12.46 -8.89
C LYS A 6 -3.76 11.98 -10.14
N LEU A 7 -5.07 12.16 -10.21
CA LEU A 7 -5.86 11.85 -11.40
C LEU A 7 -5.64 12.90 -12.49
N ALA A 8 -5.70 14.19 -12.15
CA ALA A 8 -5.42 15.28 -13.07
C ALA A 8 -4.06 15.09 -13.78
N SER A 9 -3.03 14.68 -13.03
CA SER A 9 -1.71 14.40 -13.59
C SER A 9 -1.67 13.26 -14.62
N LYS A 10 -2.74 12.49 -14.78
CA LYS A 10 -2.84 11.40 -15.78
C LYS A 10 -3.52 11.82 -17.07
N LEU A 11 -4.30 12.92 -17.07
CA LEU A 11 -5.14 13.30 -18.20
C LEU A 11 -4.34 13.76 -19.42
N GLU A 12 -3.27 14.52 -19.22
CA GLU A 12 -2.50 15.12 -20.30
C GLU A 12 -1.02 14.75 -20.25
N LYS A 13 -0.72 13.46 -20.13
CA LYS A 13 0.68 12.98 -20.23
C LYS A 13 1.16 12.97 -21.69
N PRO A 14 2.47 13.24 -21.96
CA PRO A 14 3.57 13.40 -21.00
C PRO A 14 3.82 14.83 -20.49
N ASN A 15 3.32 15.88 -21.12
CA ASN A 15 3.75 17.27 -20.87
C ASN A 15 2.58 18.24 -20.58
N GLY A 16 1.41 17.74 -20.17
CA GLY A 16 0.25 18.58 -19.90
C GLY A 16 0.18 19.08 -18.45
N LEU A 17 -0.48 20.21 -18.27
CA LEU A 17 -0.92 20.77 -17.00
C LEU A 17 -2.45 20.78 -16.97
N THR A 18 -3.04 19.92 -16.17
CA THR A 18 -4.50 19.82 -16.04
C THR A 18 -4.93 20.21 -14.64
N THR A 19 -5.88 21.13 -14.55
CA THR A 19 -6.61 21.46 -13.33
C THR A 19 -7.94 20.71 -13.29
N MET A 20 -8.41 20.37 -12.10
CA MET A 20 -9.75 19.86 -11.85
C MET A 20 -10.43 20.75 -10.83
N ASP A 21 -11.39 21.52 -11.28
CA ASP A 21 -12.20 22.35 -10.41
C ASP A 21 -13.36 21.55 -9.84
N PHE A 22 -13.89 21.97 -8.70
CA PHE A 22 -14.95 21.25 -7.99
C PHE A 22 -16.24 21.10 -8.83
N GLU A 23 -16.51 22.11 -9.66
CA GLU A 23 -17.67 22.18 -10.54
C GLU A 23 -17.61 21.19 -11.70
N GLU A 24 -16.42 20.68 -12.00
CA GLU A 24 -16.19 19.73 -13.08
C GLU A 24 -16.24 18.26 -12.61
N ILE A 25 -16.43 18.06 -11.32
CA ILE A 25 -16.59 16.73 -10.71
C ILE A 25 -18.11 16.46 -10.59
N PRO A 26 -18.60 15.25 -10.96
CA PRO A 26 -17.81 14.04 -11.27
C PRO A 26 -17.50 13.84 -12.75
N GLU A 27 -17.94 14.68 -13.68
CA GLU A 27 -17.91 14.45 -15.12
C GLU A 27 -16.49 14.20 -15.65
N LYS A 28 -15.50 14.96 -15.17
CA LYS A 28 -14.09 14.73 -15.54
C LYS A 28 -13.55 13.38 -15.08
N LEU A 29 -14.17 12.75 -14.08
CA LEU A 29 -13.78 11.42 -13.62
C LEU A 29 -14.26 10.31 -14.53
N TYR A 30 -15.31 10.51 -15.32
CA TYR A 30 -15.90 9.49 -16.18
C TYR A 30 -14.98 9.01 -17.31
N HIS A 31 -13.96 9.79 -17.65
CA HIS A 31 -12.94 9.43 -18.62
C HIS A 31 -11.92 8.39 -18.14
N PHE A 32 -11.88 8.12 -16.84
CA PHE A 32 -10.96 7.14 -16.28
C PHE A 32 -11.57 5.73 -16.25
N LYS A 33 -10.69 4.72 -16.35
CA LYS A 33 -11.05 3.34 -16.03
C LYS A 33 -11.02 3.15 -14.51
N LEU A 34 -11.81 2.20 -13.99
CA LEU A 34 -11.80 1.86 -12.56
C LEU A 34 -10.39 1.51 -12.07
N SER A 35 -9.61 0.79 -12.86
CA SER A 35 -8.22 0.41 -12.56
C SER A 35 -7.24 1.59 -12.49
N ASP A 36 -7.58 2.76 -13.06
CA ASP A 36 -6.75 3.96 -12.98
C ASP A 36 -6.84 4.64 -11.62
N ILE A 37 -7.88 4.33 -10.86
CA ILE A 37 -8.18 4.95 -9.59
C ILE A 37 -7.28 4.39 -8.48
N THR A 38 -6.59 5.29 -7.79
CA THR A 38 -5.78 4.89 -6.64
C THR A 38 -6.67 4.30 -5.54
N GLY A 39 -6.36 3.08 -5.11
CA GLY A 39 -7.17 2.34 -4.15
C GLY A 39 -8.11 1.31 -4.79
N ILE A 40 -8.21 1.28 -6.12
CA ILE A 40 -8.89 0.22 -6.87
C ILE A 40 -7.83 -0.70 -7.48
N GLY A 41 -7.48 -1.75 -6.76
CA GLY A 41 -6.69 -2.85 -7.29
C GLY A 41 -7.60 -3.97 -7.78
N GLN A 42 -7.02 -4.99 -8.39
CA GLN A 42 -7.74 -6.11 -9.02
C GLN A 42 -8.86 -6.71 -8.15
N ARG A 43 -8.62 -6.87 -6.83
CA ARG A 43 -9.63 -7.42 -5.91
C ARG A 43 -10.83 -6.48 -5.69
N ILE A 44 -10.59 -5.18 -5.61
CA ILE A 44 -11.67 -4.20 -5.46
C ILE A 44 -12.43 -4.07 -6.77
N GLU A 45 -11.74 -4.06 -7.90
CA GLU A 45 -12.36 -4.03 -9.22
C GLU A 45 -13.30 -5.22 -9.43
N GLN A 46 -12.90 -6.43 -9.06
CA GLN A 46 -13.78 -7.61 -9.09
C GLN A 46 -15.02 -7.44 -8.19
N ARG A 47 -14.86 -6.87 -6.98
CA ARG A 47 -16.01 -6.61 -6.09
C ARG A 47 -16.95 -5.55 -6.67
N LEU A 48 -16.41 -4.53 -7.34
CA LEU A 48 -17.20 -3.51 -8.04
C LEU A 48 -18.02 -4.16 -9.16
N TYR A 49 -17.42 -4.99 -9.99
CA TYR A 49 -18.13 -5.73 -11.06
C TYR A 49 -19.20 -6.65 -10.50
N THR A 50 -18.92 -7.37 -9.40
CA THR A 50 -19.93 -8.18 -8.72
C THR A 50 -21.10 -7.33 -8.20
N ALA A 51 -20.84 -6.08 -7.80
CA ALA A 51 -21.85 -5.11 -7.36
C ALA A 51 -22.50 -4.36 -8.54
N ARG A 52 -22.23 -4.74 -9.81
CA ARG A 52 -22.69 -4.12 -11.05
C ARG A 52 -22.23 -2.66 -11.22
N ILE A 53 -21.09 -2.31 -10.67
CA ILE A 53 -20.40 -1.04 -10.90
C ILE A 53 -19.31 -1.30 -11.93
N MET A 54 -19.58 -0.95 -13.20
CA MET A 54 -18.75 -1.31 -14.34
C MET A 54 -17.81 -0.18 -14.80
N ASP A 55 -18.14 1.05 -14.46
CA ASP A 55 -17.47 2.26 -14.91
C ASP A 55 -17.40 3.32 -13.83
N MET A 56 -16.78 4.44 -14.16
CA MET A 56 -16.61 5.57 -13.23
C MET A 56 -17.90 6.31 -12.95
N GLU A 57 -18.82 6.37 -13.90
CA GLU A 57 -20.12 7.01 -13.68
C GLU A 57 -20.91 6.24 -12.62
N ALA A 58 -21.05 4.92 -12.78
CA ALA A 58 -21.68 4.06 -11.80
C ALA A 58 -20.99 4.11 -10.43
N LEU A 59 -19.65 4.24 -10.40
CA LEU A 59 -18.89 4.39 -9.16
C LEU A 59 -19.19 5.71 -8.47
N CYS A 60 -19.23 6.82 -9.20
CA CYS A 60 -19.55 8.15 -8.66
C CYS A 60 -21.00 8.24 -8.15
N MET A 61 -21.93 7.55 -8.82
CA MET A 61 -23.36 7.48 -8.41
C MET A 61 -23.60 6.54 -7.23
N ALA A 62 -22.64 5.67 -6.90
CA ALA A 62 -22.81 4.71 -5.82
C ALA A 62 -22.98 5.40 -4.45
N SER A 63 -23.85 4.85 -3.61
CA SER A 63 -24.04 5.35 -2.25
C SER A 63 -22.81 5.04 -1.38
N ARG A 64 -22.56 5.91 -0.36
CA ARG A 64 -21.50 5.70 0.62
C ARG A 64 -21.59 4.32 1.27
N ARG A 65 -22.80 3.89 1.66
CA ARG A 65 -23.03 2.59 2.28
C ARG A 65 -22.65 1.43 1.35
N ASN A 66 -22.88 1.58 0.04
CA ASN A 66 -22.52 0.56 -0.95
C ASN A 66 -21.00 0.47 -1.08
N LEU A 67 -20.31 1.60 -1.19
CA LEU A 67 -18.85 1.61 -1.26
C LEU A 67 -18.21 1.09 0.04
N HIS A 68 -18.75 1.44 1.20
CA HIS A 68 -18.31 0.89 2.49
C HIS A 68 -18.34 -0.64 2.48
N ARG A 69 -19.41 -1.25 2.00
CA ARG A 69 -19.55 -2.70 1.91
C ARG A 69 -18.58 -3.33 0.90
N ILE A 70 -18.39 -2.70 -0.26
CA ILE A 70 -17.50 -3.20 -1.32
C ILE A 70 -16.04 -3.21 -0.85
N TRP A 71 -15.58 -2.16 -0.18
CA TRP A 71 -14.23 -2.09 0.40
C TRP A 71 -14.08 -2.92 1.67
N GLY A 72 -15.19 -3.20 2.36
CA GLY A 72 -15.21 -3.88 3.64
C GLY A 72 -14.83 -2.99 4.82
N GLY A 73 -15.08 -1.70 4.74
CA GLY A 73 -14.82 -0.77 5.83
C GLY A 73 -14.65 0.69 5.40
N ILE A 74 -14.04 1.48 6.27
CA ILE A 74 -13.90 2.94 6.17
C ILE A 74 -13.21 3.43 4.88
N GLU A 75 -12.40 2.60 4.24
CA GLU A 75 -11.76 2.97 2.98
C GLU A 75 -12.78 3.18 1.85
N GLY A 76 -13.92 2.50 1.90
CA GLY A 76 -15.05 2.76 1.00
C GLY A 76 -15.70 4.11 1.25
N ASP A 77 -15.85 4.51 2.52
CA ASP A 77 -16.33 5.84 2.87
C ASP A 77 -15.36 6.92 2.38
N ARG A 78 -14.07 6.71 2.58
CA ARG A 78 -13.02 7.62 2.09
C ARG A 78 -13.03 7.75 0.58
N MET A 79 -13.23 6.66 -0.15
CA MET A 79 -13.38 6.68 -1.59
C MET A 79 -14.59 7.51 -2.01
N TRP A 80 -15.74 7.35 -1.34
CA TRP A 80 -16.95 8.12 -1.60
C TRP A 80 -16.73 9.63 -1.46
N TYR A 81 -16.04 10.05 -0.40
CA TYR A 81 -15.67 11.45 -0.19
C TYR A 81 -14.63 11.93 -1.22
N ALA A 82 -13.61 11.12 -1.52
CA ALA A 82 -12.56 11.46 -2.47
C ALA A 82 -13.10 11.71 -3.89
N LEU A 83 -14.08 10.89 -4.34
CA LEU A 83 -14.77 11.06 -5.62
C LEU A 83 -15.59 12.37 -5.70
N ARG A 84 -15.90 12.98 -4.56
CA ARG A 84 -16.59 14.27 -4.45
C ARG A 84 -15.67 15.43 -4.10
N GLY A 85 -14.36 15.20 -4.16
CA GLY A 85 -13.35 16.21 -3.84
C GLY A 85 -13.27 16.58 -2.36
N VAL A 86 -13.98 15.88 -1.48
CA VAL A 86 -13.93 16.12 -0.05
C VAL A 86 -12.73 15.44 0.57
N GLU A 87 -11.87 16.21 1.24
CA GLU A 87 -10.71 15.65 1.93
C GLU A 87 -11.13 15.14 3.32
N VAL A 88 -10.92 13.84 3.52
CA VAL A 88 -11.13 13.23 4.84
C VAL A 88 -9.77 13.20 5.55
N PRO A 89 -9.67 13.77 6.74
CA PRO A 89 -8.44 13.74 7.53
C PRO A 89 -7.92 12.31 7.68
N ALA A 90 -6.62 12.13 7.53
CA ALA A 90 -5.99 10.86 7.84
C ALA A 90 -6.13 10.60 9.35
N VAL A 91 -6.63 9.42 9.70
CA VAL A 91 -6.58 8.98 11.10
C VAL A 91 -5.13 8.73 11.45
N GLU A 92 -4.66 9.33 12.53
CA GLU A 92 -3.33 9.02 13.07
C GLU A 92 -3.28 7.53 13.40
N THR A 93 -2.39 6.83 12.73
CA THR A 93 -2.15 5.41 12.98
C THR A 93 -0.84 5.24 13.72
N THR A 94 -0.87 4.56 14.85
CA THR A 94 0.36 4.13 15.52
C THR A 94 1.03 3.02 14.71
N ARG A 95 2.31 3.15 14.47
CA ARG A 95 3.09 2.09 13.81
C ARG A 95 3.15 0.87 14.70
N ARG A 96 2.70 -0.27 14.19
CA ARG A 96 2.76 -1.57 14.89
C ARG A 96 3.89 -2.46 14.40
N SER A 97 4.57 -2.07 13.34
CA SER A 97 5.68 -2.85 12.77
C SER A 97 6.71 -1.92 12.13
N ILE A 98 7.95 -2.36 12.14
CA ILE A 98 9.07 -1.73 11.44
C ILE A 98 9.52 -2.69 10.36
N GLY A 99 9.27 -2.34 9.10
CA GLY A 99 9.63 -3.16 7.95
C GLY A 99 10.72 -2.51 7.09
N HIS A 100 11.44 -3.35 6.37
CA HIS A 100 12.34 -2.95 5.30
C HIS A 100 12.17 -3.93 4.14
N SER A 101 12.13 -3.42 2.91
CA SER A 101 12.05 -4.23 1.70
C SER A 101 13.11 -3.78 0.71
N HIS A 102 13.62 -4.72 -0.08
CA HIS A 102 14.63 -4.45 -1.10
C HIS A 102 14.42 -5.38 -2.30
N VAL A 103 14.55 -4.84 -3.50
CA VAL A 103 14.59 -5.63 -4.72
C VAL A 103 16.04 -5.94 -5.04
N LEU A 104 16.39 -7.23 -5.06
CA LEU A 104 17.77 -7.66 -5.32
C LEU A 104 18.15 -7.36 -6.78
N PRO A 105 19.26 -6.66 -7.04
CA PRO A 105 19.82 -6.56 -8.37
C PRO A 105 20.30 -7.94 -8.84
N PRO A 106 20.38 -8.19 -10.15
CA PRO A 106 20.66 -9.51 -10.70
C PRO A 106 21.87 -10.24 -10.11
N HIS A 107 22.97 -9.54 -9.88
CA HIS A 107 24.21 -10.12 -9.33
C HIS A 107 24.12 -10.55 -7.86
N LEU A 108 23.11 -10.06 -7.10
CA LEU A 108 22.85 -10.47 -5.71
C LEU A 108 21.73 -11.51 -5.60
N ARG A 109 21.16 -11.99 -6.70
CA ARG A 109 20.11 -13.02 -6.72
C ARG A 109 20.70 -14.43 -6.52
N THR A 110 21.56 -14.57 -5.54
CA THR A 110 22.15 -15.82 -5.07
C THR A 110 21.79 -16.01 -3.61
N PHE A 111 21.95 -17.23 -3.07
CA PHE A 111 21.72 -17.48 -1.65
C PHE A 111 22.56 -16.54 -0.77
N HIS A 112 23.86 -16.44 -1.02
CA HIS A 112 24.75 -15.57 -0.24
C HIS A 112 24.39 -14.08 -0.39
N GLY A 113 24.08 -13.61 -1.59
CA GLY A 113 23.68 -12.23 -1.84
C GLY A 113 22.36 -11.87 -1.14
N GLY A 114 21.40 -12.79 -1.20
CA GLY A 114 20.12 -12.67 -0.50
C GLY A 114 20.30 -12.61 1.01
N HIS A 115 21.03 -13.56 1.57
CA HIS A 115 21.31 -13.65 3.01
C HIS A 115 22.04 -12.39 3.53
N ALA A 116 23.11 -11.96 2.87
CA ALA A 116 23.82 -10.73 3.22
C ALA A 116 22.91 -9.49 3.17
N THR A 117 22.00 -9.44 2.18
CA THR A 117 21.03 -8.35 2.08
C THR A 117 20.02 -8.38 3.21
N LEU A 118 19.52 -9.56 3.60
CA LEU A 118 18.61 -9.70 4.75
C LEU A 118 19.27 -9.22 6.04
N HIS A 119 20.52 -9.61 6.31
CA HIS A 119 21.27 -9.11 7.47
C HIS A 119 21.41 -7.59 7.46
N ARG A 120 21.75 -6.97 6.34
CA ARG A 120 21.83 -5.52 6.19
C ARG A 120 20.46 -4.85 6.41
N MET A 121 19.37 -5.45 5.93
CA MET A 121 18.02 -4.96 6.14
C MET A 121 17.62 -5.04 7.62
N LEU A 122 17.96 -6.14 8.29
CA LEU A 122 17.73 -6.33 9.72
C LEU A 122 18.47 -5.25 10.53
N GLN A 123 19.75 -4.99 10.24
CA GLN A 123 20.51 -3.94 10.94
C GLN A 123 19.84 -2.57 10.78
N LYS A 124 19.36 -2.23 9.58
CA LYS A 124 18.62 -0.98 9.34
C LYS A 124 17.28 -0.94 10.10
N ALA A 125 16.59 -2.07 10.22
CA ALA A 125 15.36 -2.15 10.99
C ALA A 125 15.64 -1.98 12.51
N CYS A 126 16.70 -2.62 13.02
CA CYS A 126 17.13 -2.49 14.41
C CYS A 126 17.56 -1.06 14.77
N LEU A 127 18.26 -0.36 13.86
CA LEU A 127 18.58 1.06 14.06
C LEU A 127 17.32 1.91 14.24
N ARG A 128 16.31 1.69 13.40
CA ARG A 128 15.03 2.41 13.51
C ARG A 128 14.25 2.01 14.78
N LEU A 129 14.31 0.73 15.15
CA LEU A 129 13.67 0.23 16.36
C LEU A 129 14.22 0.97 17.59
N ARG A 130 15.56 1.06 17.73
CA ARG A 130 16.23 1.79 18.79
C ARG A 130 15.97 3.29 18.75
N ALA A 131 16.01 3.91 17.56
CA ALA A 131 15.74 5.34 17.41
C ALA A 131 14.31 5.75 17.81
N MET A 132 13.39 4.79 17.82
CA MET A 132 11.98 4.98 18.23
C MET A 132 11.71 4.47 19.65
N ASP A 133 12.74 3.97 20.34
CA ASP A 133 12.65 3.32 21.65
C ASP A 133 11.61 2.19 21.71
N TYR A 134 11.52 1.40 20.63
CA TYR A 134 10.63 0.26 20.55
C TYR A 134 11.36 -1.06 20.72
N PHE A 135 10.69 -2.03 21.31
CA PHE A 135 11.11 -3.41 21.41
C PHE A 135 10.23 -4.28 20.51
N THR A 136 10.81 -5.27 19.88
CA THR A 136 10.05 -6.26 19.11
C THR A 136 10.06 -7.61 19.78
N GLY A 137 8.89 -8.26 19.81
CA GLY A 137 8.74 -9.67 20.20
C GLY A 137 8.52 -10.59 19.00
N HIS A 138 8.64 -10.07 17.75
CA HIS A 138 8.35 -10.84 16.55
C HIS A 138 9.27 -10.42 15.40
N LEU A 139 9.80 -11.41 14.69
CA LEU A 139 10.58 -11.23 13.47
C LEU A 139 9.93 -12.04 12.35
N SER A 140 9.68 -11.40 11.21
CA SER A 140 9.21 -12.08 9.99
C SER A 140 10.07 -11.72 8.79
N VAL A 141 10.28 -12.68 7.92
CA VAL A 141 11.01 -12.54 6.66
C VAL A 141 10.15 -13.06 5.53
N GLY A 142 10.14 -12.33 4.42
CA GLY A 142 9.46 -12.75 3.21
C GLY A 142 10.35 -12.56 2.00
N VAL A 143 10.39 -13.56 1.13
CA VAL A 143 11.11 -13.51 -0.15
C VAL A 143 10.12 -13.78 -1.27
N LYS A 144 10.16 -12.91 -2.30
CA LYS A 144 9.35 -13.08 -3.50
C LYS A 144 10.26 -13.48 -4.66
N PHE A 145 9.96 -14.62 -5.28
CA PHE A 145 10.66 -15.13 -6.45
C PHE A 145 9.78 -14.88 -7.70
N GLY A 146 10.23 -14.02 -8.60
CA GLY A 146 9.45 -13.69 -9.79
C GLY A 146 8.07 -13.10 -9.46
N PHE A 147 7.04 -13.52 -10.20
CA PHE A 147 5.68 -12.96 -10.07
C PHE A 147 4.77 -13.72 -9.11
N GLU A 148 4.98 -15.00 -8.90
CA GLU A 148 3.99 -15.86 -8.22
C GLU A 148 4.51 -16.54 -6.96
N GLN A 149 5.79 -16.93 -6.92
CA GLN A 149 6.32 -17.68 -5.78
C GLN A 149 6.72 -16.75 -4.63
N ARG A 150 6.25 -17.10 -3.45
CA ARG A 150 6.60 -16.41 -2.20
C ARG A 150 6.98 -17.44 -1.16
N TRP A 151 8.04 -17.14 -0.44
CA TRP A 151 8.44 -17.85 0.75
C TRP A 151 8.43 -16.87 1.93
N GLY A 152 8.08 -17.35 3.11
CA GLY A 152 8.13 -16.53 4.32
C GLY A 152 8.28 -17.40 5.54
N ALA A 153 8.96 -16.85 6.53
CA ALA A 153 9.12 -17.42 7.85
C ALA A 153 8.91 -16.33 8.91
N GLU A 154 8.44 -16.73 10.07
CA GLU A 154 8.26 -15.84 11.22
C GLU A 154 8.63 -16.57 12.51
N THR A 155 9.10 -15.82 13.48
CA THR A 155 9.44 -16.33 14.81
C THR A 155 9.11 -15.31 15.89
N HIS A 156 8.80 -15.81 17.08
CA HIS A 156 8.55 -15.00 18.27
C HIS A 156 9.77 -15.04 19.19
N CYS A 157 10.00 -13.96 19.92
CA CYS A 157 11.06 -13.87 20.91
C CYS A 157 10.63 -12.99 22.10
N PHE A 158 11.39 -13.00 23.17
CA PHE A 158 11.22 -11.97 24.21
C PHE A 158 11.45 -10.58 23.62
N PRO A 159 10.69 -9.56 24.08
CA PRO A 159 10.86 -8.21 23.60
C PRO A 159 12.32 -7.75 23.65
N THR A 160 12.87 -7.42 22.48
CA THR A 160 14.28 -7.03 22.35
C THR A 160 14.47 -5.97 21.28
N GLN A 161 15.54 -5.19 21.38
CA GLN A 161 16.07 -4.33 20.34
C GLN A 161 17.53 -4.68 19.98
N ASP A 162 18.01 -5.81 20.52
CA ASP A 162 19.36 -6.29 20.27
C ASP A 162 19.48 -6.91 18.88
N SER A 163 20.31 -6.30 18.04
CA SER A 163 20.56 -6.76 16.68
C SER A 163 21.31 -8.10 16.61
N VAL A 164 22.04 -8.49 17.67
CA VAL A 164 22.73 -9.80 17.72
C VAL A 164 21.72 -10.91 17.97
N VAL A 165 20.80 -10.70 18.90
CA VAL A 165 19.71 -11.65 19.18
C VAL A 165 18.86 -11.85 17.95
N LEU A 166 18.41 -10.74 17.33
CA LEU A 166 17.58 -10.79 16.12
C LEU A 166 18.34 -11.38 14.92
N GLY A 167 19.67 -11.17 14.84
CA GLY A 167 20.52 -11.78 13.82
C GLY A 167 20.63 -13.31 13.97
N LYS A 168 20.70 -13.81 15.20
CA LYS A 168 20.66 -15.26 15.48
C LYS A 168 19.33 -15.89 15.06
N LEU A 169 18.21 -15.21 15.33
CA LEU A 169 16.89 -15.67 14.91
C LEU A 169 16.72 -15.67 13.39
N LEU A 170 17.33 -14.73 12.68
CA LEU A 170 17.31 -14.69 11.22
C LEU A 170 18.02 -15.89 10.58
N ASN A 171 18.98 -16.50 11.28
CA ASN A 171 19.80 -17.61 10.78
C ASN A 171 19.21 -19.00 11.11
N GLN A 172 18.08 -19.07 11.80
CA GLN A 172 17.34 -20.30 12.08
C GLN A 172 16.44 -20.68 10.91
#